data_3953be90fb99c68357acc655e102c801
#
_entry.id   3953be90fb99c68357acc655e102c801
#
_cell.length_a   1.000
_cell.length_b   1.000
_cell.length_c   1.000
_cell.angle_alpha   90.00
_cell.angle_beta   90.00
_cell.angle_gamma   90.00
#
_symmetry.space_group_name_H-M   'P 1'
#
loop_
_entity.id
_entity.type
_entity.pdbx_description
1 polymer ?
#
loop_
_entity_poly.entity_id
_entity_poly.type
_entity_poly.pdbx_seq_one_letter_code
_entity_poly.pdbx_strand_id
1 'polypeptide(L)'
;MNILDIFINSLFLIISFDKNLWDIILLSLYVSFLALIIASIFGIFFGYFLALNNFFLKNLILILINALMGIPPVVVGLIVYFLFASGGPFGVLELLYTPKAMIIAQCIIIFPIVSSLSYEIFLQNWKQYKDHFRSLNIPFFGIVRTLIIHSYFLIITTLLSAFGRAISEVGAVMIVGGNIDHFTRVMTTAISLETRMGNLEYAMALGIVLISLTMIIYSIVYLLNIRNR
;
A
#
# COMPACT_ATOMS: atom_id res chain seq x y z
N MET A 1 17.40 31.66 -7.07
CA MET A 1 17.77 30.52 -6.21
C MET A 1 18.48 29.49 -7.08
N ASN A 2 19.68 29.09 -6.71
CA ASN A 2 20.48 28.17 -7.53
C ASN A 2 20.01 26.73 -7.24
N ILE A 3 19.78 25.90 -8.26
CA ILE A 3 19.30 24.54 -8.07
C ILE A 3 20.25 23.72 -7.17
N LEU A 4 21.58 24.00 -7.28
CA LEU A 4 22.59 23.36 -6.46
C LEU A 4 22.43 23.68 -4.97
N ASP A 5 22.08 24.94 -4.64
CA ASP A 5 21.91 25.39 -3.25
C ASP A 5 20.69 24.70 -2.62
N ILE A 6 19.60 24.57 -3.38
CA ILE A 6 18.40 23.83 -2.96
C ILE A 6 18.75 22.38 -2.63
N PHE A 7 19.51 21.72 -3.50
CA PHE A 7 19.89 20.33 -3.32
C PHE A 7 20.80 20.14 -2.10
N ILE A 8 21.81 21.01 -1.91
CA ILE A 8 22.72 20.96 -0.75
C ILE A 8 21.95 21.18 0.55
N ASN A 9 21.10 22.21 0.60
CA ASN A 9 20.29 22.53 1.79
C ASN A 9 19.29 21.41 2.11
N SER A 10 18.71 20.76 1.09
CA SER A 10 17.82 19.62 1.30
C SER A 10 18.56 18.41 1.90
N LEU A 11 19.78 18.13 1.48
CA LEU A 11 20.61 17.09 2.09
C LEU A 11 20.97 17.43 3.54
N PHE A 12 21.26 18.71 3.81
CA PHE A 12 21.57 19.16 5.16
C PHE A 12 20.35 18.96 6.10
N LEU A 13 19.12 19.26 5.66
CA LEU A 13 17.90 19.01 6.41
C LEU A 13 17.72 17.52 6.77
N ILE A 14 18.04 16.61 5.86
CA ILE A 14 17.97 15.17 6.10
C ILE A 14 19.03 14.73 7.13
N ILE A 15 20.28 15.19 6.98
CA ILE A 15 21.41 14.78 7.81
C ILE A 15 21.34 15.42 9.22
N SER A 16 20.80 16.64 9.32
CA SER A 16 20.63 17.34 10.60
C SER A 16 19.50 16.78 11.46
N PHE A 17 18.77 15.76 10.94
CA PHE A 17 17.62 15.17 11.64
C PHE A 17 16.56 16.21 12.03
N ASP A 18 16.22 17.12 11.10
CA ASP A 18 15.15 18.08 11.35
C ASP A 18 13.89 17.38 11.86
N LYS A 19 13.44 17.78 13.06
CA LYS A 19 12.35 17.08 13.75
C LYS A 19 11.05 17.06 12.93
N ASN A 20 10.70 18.19 12.33
CA ASN A 20 9.44 18.29 11.58
C ASN A 20 9.48 17.40 10.32
N LEU A 21 10.62 17.37 9.64
CA LEU A 21 10.82 16.50 8.48
C LEU A 21 10.71 15.03 8.85
N TRP A 22 11.35 14.62 9.95
CA TRP A 22 11.31 13.23 10.40
C TRP A 22 9.94 12.80 10.94
N ASP A 23 9.19 13.69 11.60
CA ASP A 23 7.81 13.41 12.02
C ASP A 23 6.91 13.10 10.82
N ILE A 24 7.05 13.84 9.71
CA ILE A 24 6.32 13.58 8.45
C ILE A 24 6.73 12.23 7.84
N ILE A 25 8.03 11.91 7.81
CA ILE A 25 8.54 10.63 7.30
C ILE A 25 7.97 9.47 8.12
N LEU A 26 8.06 9.54 9.44
CA LEU A 26 7.59 8.50 10.35
C LEU A 26 6.08 8.29 10.24
N LEU A 27 5.30 9.36 10.16
CA LEU A 27 3.85 9.26 9.96
C LEU A 27 3.51 8.60 8.61
N SER A 28 4.24 8.94 7.54
CA SER A 28 4.05 8.31 6.22
C SER A 28 4.32 6.81 6.27
N LEU A 29 5.41 6.41 6.91
CA LEU A 29 5.76 5.01 7.09
C LEU A 29 4.72 4.28 7.96
N TYR A 30 4.31 4.89 9.06
CA TYR A 30 3.30 4.32 9.97
C TYR A 30 1.97 4.06 9.26
N VAL A 31 1.43 5.07 8.54
CA VAL A 31 0.14 4.96 7.84
C VAL A 31 0.23 3.90 6.74
N SER A 32 1.29 3.94 5.91
CA SER A 32 1.44 3.01 4.79
C SER A 32 1.72 1.57 5.25
N PHE A 33 2.52 1.40 6.31
CA PHE A 33 2.85 0.08 6.84
C PHE A 33 1.63 -0.58 7.52
N LEU A 34 0.87 0.19 8.30
CA LEU A 34 -0.33 -0.34 8.96
C LEU A 34 -1.42 -0.69 7.95
N ALA A 35 -1.60 0.15 6.92
CA ALA A 35 -2.50 -0.16 5.81
C ALA A 35 -2.08 -1.44 5.07
N LEU A 36 -0.77 -1.61 4.82
CA LEU A 36 -0.24 -2.82 4.20
C LEU A 36 -0.54 -4.06 5.04
N ILE A 37 -0.29 -4.03 6.34
CA ILE A 37 -0.55 -5.18 7.23
C ILE A 37 -2.03 -5.58 7.14
N ILE A 38 -2.94 -4.63 7.32
CA ILE A 38 -4.38 -4.90 7.30
C ILE A 38 -4.81 -5.44 5.92
N ALA A 39 -4.44 -4.74 4.85
CA ALA A 39 -4.79 -5.15 3.49
C ALA A 39 -4.18 -6.51 3.11
N SER A 40 -2.99 -6.85 3.63
CA SER A 40 -2.31 -8.11 3.37
C SER A 40 -3.02 -9.28 4.02
N ILE A 41 -3.42 -9.16 5.28
CA ILE A 41 -4.14 -10.23 5.99
C ILE A 41 -5.42 -10.60 5.21
N PHE A 42 -6.23 -9.61 4.89
CA PHE A 42 -7.49 -9.85 4.17
C PHE A 42 -7.26 -10.19 2.70
N GLY A 43 -6.33 -9.53 2.03
CA GLY A 43 -6.07 -9.69 0.60
C GLY A 43 -5.45 -11.06 0.26
N ILE A 44 -4.47 -11.53 1.04
CA ILE A 44 -3.87 -12.86 0.85
C ILE A 44 -4.92 -13.95 1.09
N PHE A 45 -5.68 -13.82 2.19
CA PHE A 45 -6.75 -14.80 2.48
C PHE A 45 -7.81 -14.82 1.38
N PHE A 46 -8.23 -13.66 0.90
CA PHE A 46 -9.22 -13.54 -0.16
C PHE A 46 -8.70 -14.10 -1.50
N GLY A 47 -7.47 -13.80 -1.87
CA GLY A 47 -6.81 -14.36 -3.06
C GLY A 47 -6.69 -15.88 -2.99
N TYR A 48 -6.29 -16.42 -1.82
CA TYR A 48 -6.27 -17.84 -1.55
C TYR A 48 -7.65 -18.48 -1.71
N PHE A 49 -8.68 -17.90 -1.09
CA PHE A 49 -10.06 -18.38 -1.18
C PHE A 49 -10.55 -18.45 -2.63
N LEU A 50 -10.29 -17.41 -3.42
CA LEU A 50 -10.66 -17.38 -4.83
C LEU A 50 -9.86 -18.41 -5.66
N ALA A 51 -8.61 -18.67 -5.33
CA ALA A 51 -7.79 -19.61 -6.07
C ALA A 51 -8.27 -21.06 -5.95
N LEU A 52 -8.66 -21.49 -4.75
CA LEU A 52 -9.00 -22.88 -4.47
C LEU A 52 -10.47 -23.21 -4.71
N ASN A 53 -11.37 -22.23 -4.63
CA ASN A 53 -12.80 -22.47 -4.74
C ASN A 53 -13.32 -22.12 -6.14
N ASN A 54 -14.27 -22.93 -6.63
CA ASN A 54 -15.03 -22.65 -7.84
C ASN A 54 -16.48 -22.42 -7.47
N PHE A 55 -16.99 -21.22 -7.76
CA PHE A 55 -18.38 -20.83 -7.53
C PHE A 55 -18.86 -19.92 -8.67
N PHE A 56 -20.18 -19.81 -8.81
CA PHE A 56 -20.80 -19.13 -9.95
C PHE A 56 -20.33 -17.68 -10.17
N LEU A 57 -20.14 -16.91 -9.10
CA LEU A 57 -19.75 -15.48 -9.17
C LEU A 57 -18.24 -15.24 -9.23
N LYS A 58 -17.41 -16.27 -9.23
CA LYS A 58 -15.94 -16.15 -9.19
C LYS A 58 -15.38 -15.22 -10.26
N ASN A 59 -15.80 -15.43 -11.51
CA ASN A 59 -15.30 -14.62 -12.62
C ASN A 59 -15.70 -13.14 -12.51
N LEU A 60 -16.91 -12.86 -12.03
CA LEU A 60 -17.38 -11.49 -11.78
C LEU A 60 -16.53 -10.82 -10.70
N ILE A 61 -16.27 -11.53 -9.60
CA ILE A 61 -15.43 -11.01 -8.50
C ILE A 61 -14.01 -10.73 -8.98
N LEU A 62 -13.42 -11.62 -9.79
CA LEU A 62 -12.10 -11.40 -10.38
C LEU A 62 -12.07 -10.17 -11.29
N ILE A 63 -13.07 -9.99 -12.13
CA ILE A 63 -13.21 -8.79 -12.98
C ILE A 63 -13.28 -7.54 -12.11
N LEU A 64 -14.10 -7.55 -11.05
CA LEU A 64 -14.24 -6.42 -10.13
C LEU A 64 -12.92 -6.09 -9.42
N ILE A 65 -12.22 -7.08 -8.87
CA ILE A 65 -10.94 -6.86 -8.18
C ILE A 65 -9.92 -6.27 -9.15
N ASN A 66 -9.80 -6.81 -10.36
CA ASN A 66 -8.86 -6.29 -11.35
C ASN A 66 -9.23 -4.88 -11.81
N ALA A 67 -10.51 -4.57 -11.96
CA ALA A 67 -10.98 -3.21 -12.24
C ALA A 67 -10.66 -2.23 -11.09
N LEU A 68 -10.81 -2.69 -9.84
CA LEU A 68 -10.50 -1.91 -8.64
C LEU A 68 -9.00 -1.56 -8.52
N MET A 69 -8.08 -2.37 -9.08
CA MET A 69 -6.66 -2.01 -9.14
C MET A 69 -6.40 -0.73 -9.95
N GLY A 70 -7.23 -0.46 -10.96
CA GLY A 70 -7.13 0.72 -11.82
C GLY A 70 -7.93 1.94 -11.34
N ILE A 71 -8.66 1.85 -10.23
CA ILE A 71 -9.45 2.98 -9.74
C ILE A 71 -8.54 4.15 -9.38
N PRO A 72 -8.87 5.39 -9.82
CA PRO A 72 -8.15 6.57 -9.39
C PRO A 72 -8.23 6.74 -7.87
N PRO A 73 -7.10 6.85 -7.17
CA PRO A 73 -7.10 6.95 -5.71
C PRO A 73 -7.88 8.14 -5.15
N VAL A 74 -7.95 9.23 -5.90
CA VAL A 74 -8.75 10.41 -5.56
C VAL A 74 -10.24 10.05 -5.39
N VAL A 75 -10.75 9.14 -6.25
CA VAL A 75 -12.14 8.67 -6.16
C VAL A 75 -12.34 7.85 -4.89
N VAL A 76 -11.38 6.99 -4.54
CA VAL A 76 -11.42 6.24 -3.28
C VAL A 76 -11.43 7.19 -2.08
N GLY A 77 -10.54 8.21 -2.10
CA GLY A 77 -10.53 9.25 -1.07
C GLY A 77 -11.88 9.96 -0.93
N LEU A 78 -12.50 10.30 -2.06
CA LEU A 78 -13.82 10.95 -2.08
C LEU A 78 -14.93 10.04 -1.51
N ILE A 79 -14.93 8.75 -1.87
CA ILE A 79 -15.89 7.79 -1.32
C ILE A 79 -15.70 7.67 0.21
N VAL A 80 -14.48 7.49 0.67
CA VAL A 80 -14.18 7.41 2.11
C VAL A 80 -14.57 8.70 2.83
N TYR A 81 -14.31 9.85 2.20
CA TYR A 81 -14.76 11.15 2.72
C TYR A 81 -16.28 11.19 2.94
N PHE A 82 -17.08 10.83 1.94
CA PHE A 82 -18.54 10.83 2.07
C PHE A 82 -19.05 9.82 3.12
N LEU A 83 -18.36 8.69 3.26
CA LEU A 83 -18.74 7.69 4.26
C LEU A 83 -18.50 8.19 5.70
N PHE A 84 -17.41 8.95 5.94
CA PHE A 84 -17.02 9.41 7.28
C PHE A 84 -17.31 10.89 7.56
N ALA A 85 -17.84 11.65 6.60
CA ALA A 85 -18.31 13.01 6.84
C ALA A 85 -19.46 13.02 7.86
N SER A 86 -19.67 14.13 8.55
CA SER A 86 -20.70 14.28 9.61
C SER A 86 -22.12 13.89 9.17
N GLY A 87 -22.46 14.07 7.89
CA GLY A 87 -23.72 13.63 7.28
C GLY A 87 -23.67 12.22 6.67
N GLY A 88 -22.54 11.53 6.72
CA GLY A 88 -22.35 10.20 6.17
C GLY A 88 -22.77 9.08 7.14
N PRO A 89 -22.88 7.83 6.63
CA PRO A 89 -23.34 6.70 7.43
C PRO A 89 -22.41 6.34 8.61
N PHE A 90 -21.12 6.68 8.51
CA PHE A 90 -20.11 6.45 9.55
C PHE A 90 -19.62 7.74 10.20
N GLY A 91 -20.30 8.87 10.00
CA GLY A 91 -19.89 10.17 10.55
C GLY A 91 -19.78 10.19 12.08
N VAL A 92 -20.59 9.39 12.76
CA VAL A 92 -20.55 9.23 14.23
C VAL A 92 -19.20 8.73 14.75
N LEU A 93 -18.40 8.08 13.91
CA LEU A 93 -17.06 7.58 14.29
C LEU A 93 -15.99 8.67 14.34
N GLU A 94 -16.28 9.86 13.82
CA GLU A 94 -15.38 11.04 13.81
C GLU A 94 -13.96 10.72 13.30
N LEU A 95 -13.85 9.83 12.30
CA LEU A 95 -12.57 9.37 11.78
C LEU A 95 -11.96 10.31 10.74
N LEU A 96 -12.77 11.16 10.11
CA LEU A 96 -12.30 12.07 9.07
C LEU A 96 -11.19 13.00 9.60
N TYR A 97 -10.23 13.29 8.76
CA TYR A 97 -9.04 14.08 9.10
C TYR A 97 -8.15 13.47 10.20
N THR A 98 -8.17 12.14 10.33
CA THR A 98 -7.29 11.41 11.24
C THR A 98 -6.39 10.42 10.47
N PRO A 99 -5.25 9.99 11.05
CA PRO A 99 -4.44 8.92 10.46
C PRO A 99 -5.22 7.62 10.23
N LYS A 100 -6.26 7.34 11.01
CA LYS A 100 -7.11 6.16 10.84
C LYS A 100 -7.89 6.20 9.52
N ALA A 101 -8.46 7.33 9.14
CA ALA A 101 -9.13 7.47 7.84
C ALA A 101 -8.16 7.30 6.68
N MET A 102 -6.92 7.79 6.81
CA MET A 102 -5.87 7.61 5.81
C MET A 102 -5.52 6.13 5.64
N ILE A 103 -5.37 5.39 6.74
CA ILE A 103 -5.13 3.94 6.73
C ILE A 103 -6.27 3.20 6.03
N ILE A 104 -7.53 3.52 6.34
CA ILE A 104 -8.70 2.91 5.70
C ILE A 104 -8.69 3.15 4.18
N ALA A 105 -8.46 4.39 3.75
CA ALA A 105 -8.39 4.72 2.33
C ALA A 105 -7.26 3.96 1.62
N GLN A 106 -6.08 3.88 2.23
CA GLN A 106 -4.97 3.11 1.69
C GLN A 106 -5.26 1.60 1.68
N CYS A 107 -5.93 1.05 2.70
CA CYS A 107 -6.36 -0.36 2.70
C CYS A 107 -7.26 -0.67 1.49
N ILE A 108 -8.22 0.21 1.18
CA ILE A 108 -9.13 0.03 0.04
C ILE A 108 -8.36 0.03 -1.29
N ILE A 109 -7.31 0.85 -1.41
CA ILE A 109 -6.47 0.92 -2.62
C ILE A 109 -5.57 -0.31 -2.76
N ILE A 110 -4.96 -0.76 -1.64
CA ILE A 110 -3.98 -1.85 -1.65
C ILE A 110 -4.65 -3.22 -1.70
N PHE A 111 -5.81 -3.39 -1.07
CA PHE A 111 -6.50 -4.68 -0.97
C PHE A 111 -6.73 -5.37 -2.33
N PRO A 112 -7.22 -4.70 -3.40
CA PRO A 112 -7.38 -5.32 -4.69
C PRO A 112 -6.04 -5.81 -5.29
N ILE A 113 -4.98 -5.03 -5.10
CA ILE A 113 -3.63 -5.36 -5.60
C ILE A 113 -3.13 -6.65 -4.93
N VAL A 114 -3.17 -6.69 -3.60
CA VAL A 114 -2.74 -7.87 -2.84
C VAL A 114 -3.62 -9.07 -3.17
N SER A 115 -4.94 -8.89 -3.26
CA SER A 115 -5.89 -9.98 -3.54
C SER A 115 -5.69 -10.59 -4.92
N SER A 116 -5.55 -9.75 -5.95
CA SER A 116 -5.38 -10.21 -7.33
C SER A 116 -4.05 -10.93 -7.52
N LEU A 117 -2.95 -10.35 -7.08
CA LEU A 117 -1.63 -10.97 -7.21
C LEU A 117 -1.52 -12.25 -6.39
N SER A 118 -2.07 -12.27 -5.17
CA SER A 118 -2.11 -13.49 -4.36
C SER A 118 -2.98 -14.58 -5.01
N TYR A 119 -4.09 -14.21 -5.63
CA TYR A 119 -4.92 -15.15 -6.39
C TYR A 119 -4.12 -15.82 -7.50
N GLU A 120 -3.40 -15.06 -8.31
CA GLU A 120 -2.58 -15.62 -9.42
C GLU A 120 -1.51 -16.59 -8.90
N ILE A 121 -0.79 -16.20 -7.85
CA ILE A 121 0.24 -17.02 -7.21
C ILE A 121 -0.35 -18.34 -6.70
N PHE A 122 -1.44 -18.30 -5.95
CA PHE A 122 -2.06 -19.48 -5.39
C PHE A 122 -2.73 -20.35 -6.46
N LEU A 123 -3.32 -19.75 -7.48
CA LEU A 123 -3.92 -20.51 -8.59
C LEU A 123 -2.88 -21.30 -9.37
N GLN A 124 -1.72 -20.70 -9.65
CA GLN A 124 -0.62 -21.39 -10.35
C GLN A 124 -0.14 -22.60 -9.55
N ASN A 125 0.14 -22.41 -8.27
CA ASN A 125 0.58 -23.48 -7.38
C ASN A 125 -0.52 -24.53 -7.15
N TRP A 126 -1.78 -24.12 -7.02
CA TRP A 126 -2.91 -25.04 -6.89
C TRP A 126 -3.04 -25.95 -8.12
N LYS A 127 -2.96 -25.39 -9.33
CA LYS A 127 -3.00 -26.19 -10.57
C LYS A 127 -1.89 -27.23 -10.64
N GLN A 128 -0.70 -26.89 -10.12
CA GLN A 128 0.47 -27.78 -10.13
C GLN A 128 0.36 -28.91 -9.10
N TYR A 129 -0.13 -28.62 -7.89
CA TYR A 129 -0.04 -29.54 -6.75
C TYR A 129 -1.38 -30.16 -6.32
N LYS A 130 -2.52 -29.79 -6.89
CA LYS A 130 -3.84 -30.26 -6.44
C LYS A 130 -3.99 -31.78 -6.44
N ASP A 131 -3.42 -32.48 -7.45
CA ASP A 131 -3.55 -33.91 -7.56
C ASP A 131 -2.65 -34.65 -6.55
N HIS A 132 -1.49 -34.08 -6.22
CA HIS A 132 -0.64 -34.56 -5.12
C HIS A 132 -1.33 -34.37 -3.76
N PHE A 133 -1.95 -33.25 -3.51
CA PHE A 133 -2.69 -32.99 -2.26
C PHE A 133 -3.86 -33.94 -2.09
N ARG A 134 -4.56 -34.27 -3.19
CA ARG A 134 -5.67 -35.23 -3.18
C ARG A 134 -5.20 -36.67 -2.97
N SER A 135 -4.13 -37.11 -3.64
CA SER A 135 -3.60 -38.47 -3.50
C SER A 135 -3.06 -38.74 -2.08
N LEU A 136 -2.51 -37.74 -1.42
CA LEU A 136 -1.97 -37.81 -0.06
C LEU A 136 -3.01 -37.51 1.02
N ASN A 137 -4.26 -37.23 0.65
CA ASN A 137 -5.34 -36.82 1.59
C ASN A 137 -4.92 -35.71 2.57
N ILE A 138 -4.19 -34.69 2.07
CA ILE A 138 -3.69 -33.61 2.92
C ILE A 138 -4.86 -32.75 3.42
N PRO A 139 -4.97 -32.51 4.73
CA PRO A 139 -6.03 -31.70 5.30
C PRO A 139 -5.90 -30.22 4.84
N PHE A 140 -7.04 -29.49 4.86
CA PHE A 140 -7.12 -28.10 4.39
C PHE A 140 -6.00 -27.20 4.95
N PHE A 141 -5.74 -27.23 6.25
CA PHE A 141 -4.66 -26.44 6.86
C PHE A 141 -3.26 -26.83 6.35
N GLY A 142 -3.05 -28.08 6.03
CA GLY A 142 -1.82 -28.56 5.41
C GLY A 142 -1.61 -27.97 4.01
N ILE A 143 -2.68 -27.92 3.20
CA ILE A 143 -2.68 -27.29 1.87
C ILE A 143 -2.33 -25.80 1.99
N VAL A 144 -3.03 -25.06 2.89
CA VAL A 144 -2.77 -23.62 3.13
C VAL A 144 -1.30 -23.39 3.46
N ARG A 145 -0.79 -24.12 4.47
CA ARG A 145 0.59 -24.00 4.92
C ARG A 145 1.59 -24.27 3.80
N THR A 146 1.38 -25.33 3.03
CA THR A 146 2.27 -25.71 1.94
C THR A 146 2.28 -24.66 0.83
N LEU A 147 1.11 -24.19 0.41
CA LEU A 147 1.01 -23.16 -0.62
C LEU A 147 1.67 -21.83 -0.17
N ILE A 148 1.48 -21.40 1.06
CA ILE A 148 2.14 -20.19 1.59
C ILE A 148 3.66 -20.37 1.61
N ILE A 149 4.16 -21.51 2.11
CA ILE A 149 5.60 -21.79 2.17
C ILE A 149 6.21 -21.84 0.76
N HIS A 150 5.56 -22.48 -0.21
CA HIS A 150 6.05 -22.50 -1.58
C HIS A 150 5.99 -21.14 -2.28
N SER A 151 5.06 -20.28 -1.87
CA SER A 151 4.84 -18.97 -2.50
C SER A 151 5.49 -17.81 -1.76
N TYR A 152 6.20 -18.04 -0.66
CA TYR A 152 6.58 -16.97 0.28
C TYR A 152 7.37 -15.84 -0.39
N PHE A 153 8.29 -16.13 -1.30
CA PHE A 153 9.03 -15.11 -2.03
C PHE A 153 8.12 -14.25 -2.91
N LEU A 154 7.20 -14.88 -3.65
CA LEU A 154 6.24 -14.17 -4.50
C LEU A 154 5.26 -13.33 -3.68
N ILE A 155 4.85 -13.83 -2.53
CA ILE A 155 4.01 -13.08 -1.59
C ILE A 155 4.78 -11.86 -1.06
N ILE A 156 6.03 -12.01 -0.63
CA ILE A 156 6.86 -10.89 -0.17
C ILE A 156 7.03 -9.85 -1.27
N THR A 157 7.31 -10.25 -2.51
CA THR A 157 7.43 -9.30 -3.63
C THR A 157 6.12 -8.56 -3.91
N THR A 158 4.98 -9.25 -3.78
CA THR A 158 3.65 -8.64 -3.87
C THR A 158 3.44 -7.59 -2.78
N LEU A 159 3.79 -7.92 -1.54
CA LEU A 159 3.63 -7.01 -0.40
C LEU A 159 4.55 -5.78 -0.51
N LEU A 160 5.79 -5.96 -0.94
CA LEU A 160 6.71 -4.85 -1.17
C LEU A 160 6.23 -3.93 -2.30
N SER A 161 5.69 -4.50 -3.39
CA SER A 161 5.09 -3.71 -4.48
C SER A 161 3.85 -2.93 -4.01
N ALA A 162 3.00 -3.57 -3.20
CA ALA A 162 1.84 -2.94 -2.59
C ALA A 162 2.25 -1.82 -1.61
N PHE A 163 3.34 -2.00 -0.85
CA PHE A 163 3.89 -0.98 0.03
C PHE A 163 4.43 0.23 -0.74
N GLY A 164 5.17 -0.02 -1.84
CA GLY A 164 5.63 1.05 -2.72
C GLY A 164 4.47 1.87 -3.29
N ARG A 165 3.36 1.21 -3.64
CA ARG A 165 2.12 1.87 -4.08
C ARG A 165 1.49 2.71 -2.95
N ALA A 166 1.46 2.18 -1.72
CA ALA A 166 0.89 2.88 -0.56
C ALA A 166 1.66 4.16 -0.22
N ILE A 167 3.00 4.06 -0.11
CA ILE A 167 3.84 5.17 0.33
C ILE A 167 3.87 6.32 -0.70
N SER A 168 3.63 6.03 -1.98
CA SER A 168 3.57 7.02 -3.05
C SER A 168 2.18 7.66 -3.23
N GLU A 169 1.19 7.27 -2.43
CA GLU A 169 -0.18 7.77 -2.57
C GLU A 169 -0.34 9.21 -2.08
N VAL A 170 -0.95 10.05 -2.91
CA VAL A 170 -1.19 11.47 -2.63
C VAL A 170 -2.68 11.79 -2.49
N GLY A 171 -3.47 11.43 -3.51
CA GLY A 171 -4.81 11.97 -3.69
C GLY A 171 -5.81 11.54 -2.62
N ALA A 172 -5.89 10.25 -2.36
CA ALA A 172 -6.80 9.72 -1.33
C ALA A 172 -6.42 10.24 0.05
N VAL A 173 -5.13 10.18 0.38
CA VAL A 173 -4.61 10.58 1.69
C VAL A 173 -4.81 12.08 1.94
N MET A 174 -4.67 12.92 0.90
CA MET A 174 -4.92 14.36 1.00
C MET A 174 -6.39 14.66 1.29
N ILE A 175 -7.32 13.97 0.62
CA ILE A 175 -8.77 14.19 0.80
C ILE A 175 -9.21 13.78 2.21
N VAL A 176 -8.85 12.58 2.65
CA VAL A 176 -9.35 12.04 3.93
C VAL A 176 -8.56 12.52 5.14
N GLY A 177 -7.27 12.88 4.94
CA GLY A 177 -6.38 13.36 6.00
C GLY A 177 -6.40 14.87 6.21
N GLY A 178 -6.72 15.65 5.15
CA GLY A 178 -6.74 17.11 5.23
C GLY A 178 -5.37 17.79 5.34
N ASN A 179 -4.26 17.04 5.28
CA ASN A 179 -2.88 17.55 5.34
C ASN A 179 -2.59 18.47 6.54
N ILE A 180 -3.14 18.13 7.72
CA ILE A 180 -3.01 18.90 8.96
C ILE A 180 -1.59 18.73 9.52
N ASP A 181 -0.95 19.83 9.87
CA ASP A 181 0.40 19.84 10.42
C ASP A 181 0.50 19.03 11.71
N HIS A 182 1.63 18.31 11.87
CA HIS A 182 1.91 17.42 13.01
C HIS A 182 0.87 16.33 13.29
N PHE A 183 -0.16 16.16 12.41
CA PHE A 183 -1.23 15.20 12.67
C PHE A 183 -1.53 14.27 11.51
N THR A 184 -1.72 14.79 10.28
CA THR A 184 -2.05 13.99 9.10
C THR A 184 -1.19 14.32 7.89
N ARG A 185 -0.20 15.21 8.03
CA ARG A 185 0.71 15.57 6.95
C ARG A 185 1.71 14.43 6.72
N VAL A 186 1.69 13.83 5.52
CA VAL A 186 2.61 12.79 5.07
C VAL A 186 3.53 13.31 3.98
N MET A 187 4.60 12.58 3.64
CA MET A 187 5.62 13.03 2.66
C MET A 187 5.00 13.52 1.36
N THR A 188 4.10 12.76 0.75
CA THR A 188 3.51 13.10 -0.55
C THR A 188 2.63 14.35 -0.50
N THR A 189 1.86 14.53 0.56
CA THR A 189 1.01 15.72 0.75
C THR A 189 1.84 16.94 1.15
N ALA A 190 2.90 16.75 1.93
CA ALA A 190 3.85 17.80 2.29
C ALA A 190 4.62 18.30 1.05
N ILE A 191 5.15 17.42 0.19
CA ILE A 191 5.80 17.81 -1.06
C ILE A 191 4.87 18.70 -1.90
N SER A 192 3.61 18.31 -2.04
CA SER A 192 2.63 19.09 -2.81
C SER A 192 2.36 20.47 -2.21
N LEU A 193 2.30 20.58 -0.88
CA LEU A 193 2.08 21.84 -0.17
C LEU A 193 3.31 22.75 -0.25
N GLU A 194 4.48 22.24 0.14
CA GLU A 194 5.74 23.00 0.22
C GLU A 194 6.16 23.54 -1.16
N THR A 195 5.91 22.75 -2.21
CA THR A 195 6.15 23.20 -3.59
C THR A 195 5.26 24.40 -3.95
N ARG A 196 3.99 24.42 -3.54
CA ARG A 196 3.07 25.56 -3.78
C ARG A 196 3.45 26.78 -2.95
N MET A 197 3.99 26.58 -1.76
CA MET A 197 4.45 27.65 -0.88
C MET A 197 5.81 28.24 -1.31
N GLY A 198 6.50 27.58 -2.26
CA GLY A 198 7.82 28.01 -2.72
C GLY A 198 8.97 27.53 -1.82
N ASN A 199 8.71 26.67 -0.83
CA ASN A 199 9.70 26.09 0.06
C ASN A 199 10.32 24.84 -0.59
N LEU A 200 11.11 25.09 -1.66
CA LEU A 200 11.63 24.03 -2.53
C LEU A 200 12.69 23.16 -1.84
N GLU A 201 13.41 23.68 -0.87
CA GLU A 201 14.43 22.92 -0.12
C GLU A 201 13.78 21.80 0.70
N TYR A 202 12.70 22.11 1.39
CA TYR A 202 11.94 21.15 2.19
C TYR A 202 11.21 20.12 1.34
N ALA A 203 10.57 20.58 0.25
CA ALA A 203 9.93 19.69 -0.73
C ALA A 203 10.94 18.72 -1.37
N MET A 204 12.13 19.21 -1.72
CA MET A 204 13.21 18.40 -2.28
C MET A 204 13.74 17.39 -1.27
N ALA A 205 13.93 17.78 0.00
CA ALA A 205 14.36 16.86 1.05
C ALA A 205 13.42 15.68 1.20
N LEU A 206 12.11 15.93 1.32
CA LEU A 206 11.08 14.87 1.37
C LEU A 206 11.05 14.04 0.09
N GLY A 207 11.23 14.66 -1.08
CA GLY A 207 11.30 13.98 -2.38
C GLY A 207 12.49 13.02 -2.47
N ILE A 208 13.68 13.42 -2.02
CA ILE A 208 14.88 12.57 -1.98
C ILE A 208 14.64 11.36 -1.08
N VAL A 209 14.07 11.56 0.11
CA VAL A 209 13.75 10.45 1.02
C VAL A 209 12.74 9.49 0.39
N LEU A 210 11.67 10.00 -0.21
CA LEU A 210 10.63 9.18 -0.85
C LEU A 210 11.18 8.36 -2.02
N ILE A 211 12.00 8.97 -2.89
CA ILE A 211 12.67 8.29 -4.00
C ILE A 211 13.63 7.22 -3.46
N SER A 212 14.44 7.55 -2.45
CA SER A 212 15.37 6.60 -1.85
C SER A 212 14.66 5.39 -1.26
N LEU A 213 13.56 5.59 -0.54
CA LEU A 213 12.73 4.52 0.01
C LEU A 213 12.14 3.64 -1.10
N THR A 214 11.56 4.25 -2.14
CA THR A 214 11.00 3.49 -3.26
C THR A 214 12.08 2.71 -4.02
N MET A 215 13.24 3.29 -4.27
CA MET A 215 14.38 2.59 -4.90
C MET A 215 14.86 1.40 -4.06
N ILE A 216 14.96 1.55 -2.75
CA ILE A 216 15.31 0.45 -1.84
C ILE A 216 14.28 -0.68 -1.95
N ILE A 217 12.99 -0.36 -1.87
CA ILE A 217 11.90 -1.35 -1.96
C ILE A 217 11.99 -2.12 -3.28
N TYR A 218 12.06 -1.42 -4.42
CA TYR A 218 12.12 -2.08 -5.73
C TYR A 218 13.42 -2.83 -5.97
N SER A 219 14.54 -2.39 -5.41
CA SER A 219 15.80 -3.14 -5.45
C SER A 219 15.67 -4.47 -4.69
N ILE A 220 15.03 -4.47 -3.52
CA ILE A 220 14.76 -5.70 -2.76
C ILE A 220 13.84 -6.63 -3.57
N VAL A 221 12.76 -6.10 -4.15
CA VAL A 221 11.85 -6.87 -5.02
C VAL A 221 12.61 -7.52 -6.18
N TYR A 222 13.48 -6.77 -6.83
CA TYR A 222 14.29 -7.27 -7.95
C TYR A 222 15.24 -8.41 -7.53
N LEU A 223 15.96 -8.23 -6.42
CA LEU A 223 16.88 -9.24 -5.88
C LEU A 223 16.14 -10.53 -5.47
N LEU A 224 14.97 -10.41 -4.85
CA LEU A 224 14.14 -11.55 -4.51
C LEU A 224 13.64 -12.30 -5.76
N ASN A 225 13.28 -11.59 -6.82
CA ASN A 225 12.83 -12.20 -8.06
C ASN A 225 13.96 -12.96 -8.79
N ILE A 226 15.19 -12.44 -8.78
CA ILE A 226 16.35 -13.17 -9.36
C ILE A 226 16.63 -14.47 -8.60
N ARG A 227 16.55 -14.44 -7.27
CA ARG A 227 16.81 -15.62 -6.44
C ARG A 227 15.78 -16.73 -6.61
N ASN A 228 14.60 -16.41 -7.11
CA ASN A 228 13.49 -17.35 -7.30
C ASN A 228 13.40 -17.91 -8.74
N ARG A 229 14.28 -17.46 -9.64
CA ARG A 229 14.46 -18.02 -10.99
C ARG A 229 15.49 -19.13 -11.01
#